data_0bd3ebc7ef64c333bdf2636a251fc758
#
_entry.id   0bd3ebc7ef64c333bdf2636a251fc758
#
_cell.length_a   1.000
_cell.length_b   1.000
_cell.length_c   1.000
_cell.angle_alpha   90.00
_cell.angle_beta   90.00
_cell.angle_gamma   90.00
#
_symmetry.space_group_name_H-M   'P 1'
#
loop_
_entity.id
_entity.type
_entity.pdbx_description
1 polymer ?
#
loop_
_entity_poly.entity_id
_entity_poly.type
_entity_poly.pdbx_seq_one_letter_code
_entity_poly.pdbx_strand_id
1 'polypeptide(L)'
;MYKEAIRPVWAEINLSNLDYNIKNIKAKIGDREMIGVIKADAYGHGSVKVAEVLRENGCKTFAIATLQEAVTLRNAGATEEIIMLGLTPDMYADTIIEYDITPVVCDASNAAAISEAAANAGKVVYGLVAVDTGMGRIGYLADEIEYGVEDIKKIAALENFKIKGLFSHMATADAFDKTYSHQQEEKFNKFYDALIAAGIEVPKKTLANSASIMELPSIHFDACRPGIILYGQYPSDEVDRSLLDIKPVMSIKANIVHLKDVPAGFSVGYGRRYISEKPSKIATIALGYADGYPRPYSAYAKVIVMGSDGVNEVTAEDIAKATGTINYEICCAFGQRLPKVYVR
;
A
#
# COMPACT_ATOMS: atom_id res chain seq x y z
N MET A 1 -9.81 6.84 -28.37
CA MET A 1 -10.65 5.71 -27.89
C MET A 1 -9.71 4.52 -27.73
N TYR A 2 -9.61 3.96 -26.54
CA TYR A 2 -8.73 2.82 -26.26
C TYR A 2 -9.30 1.55 -26.91
N LYS A 3 -8.62 1.07 -27.95
CA LYS A 3 -9.10 -0.03 -28.82
C LYS A 3 -8.86 -1.44 -28.26
N GLU A 4 -7.98 -1.59 -27.25
CA GLU A 4 -7.60 -2.89 -26.71
C GLU A 4 -8.52 -3.35 -25.55
N ALA A 5 -9.30 -2.46 -24.93
CA ALA A 5 -10.26 -2.84 -23.90
C ALA A 5 -11.55 -3.36 -24.55
N ILE A 6 -11.89 -4.62 -24.29
CA ILE A 6 -13.17 -5.24 -24.70
C ILE A 6 -14.36 -4.55 -24.02
N ARG A 7 -14.11 -3.80 -22.91
CA ARG A 7 -15.14 -3.10 -22.15
C ARG A 7 -15.04 -1.58 -22.36
N PRO A 8 -16.19 -0.88 -22.43
CA PRO A 8 -16.22 0.57 -22.56
C PRO A 8 -16.01 1.31 -21.22
N VAL A 9 -15.26 0.72 -20.30
CA VAL A 9 -14.91 1.28 -19.00
C VAL A 9 -13.51 0.77 -18.61
N TRP A 10 -12.66 1.66 -18.06
CA TRP A 10 -11.29 1.33 -17.67
C TRP A 10 -10.77 2.21 -16.53
N ALA A 11 -9.77 1.71 -15.81
CA ALA A 11 -8.94 2.50 -14.92
C ALA A 11 -7.76 3.06 -15.72
N GLU A 12 -7.66 4.38 -15.85
CA GLU A 12 -6.52 5.05 -16.45
C GLU A 12 -5.49 5.34 -15.35
N ILE A 13 -4.27 4.85 -15.54
CA ILE A 13 -3.16 4.98 -14.61
C ILE A 13 -2.13 5.93 -15.20
N ASN A 14 -1.99 7.10 -14.61
CA ASN A 14 -1.06 8.14 -15.05
C ASN A 14 0.33 7.93 -14.45
N LEU A 15 1.23 7.35 -15.24
CA LEU A 15 2.60 7.04 -14.81
C LEU A 15 3.46 8.30 -14.63
N SER A 16 3.12 9.42 -15.29
CA SER A 16 3.82 10.69 -15.06
C SER A 16 3.48 11.28 -13.69
N ASN A 17 2.23 11.15 -13.24
CA ASN A 17 1.85 11.53 -11.88
C ASN A 17 2.51 10.63 -10.83
N LEU A 18 2.62 9.32 -11.10
CA LEU A 18 3.35 8.40 -10.24
C LEU A 18 4.83 8.80 -10.13
N ASP A 19 5.49 9.05 -11.25
CA ASP A 19 6.89 9.53 -11.30
C ASP A 19 7.07 10.83 -10.52
N TYR A 20 6.15 11.77 -10.69
CA TYR A 20 6.14 13.04 -9.93
C TYR A 20 6.04 12.80 -8.42
N ASN A 21 5.12 11.95 -7.98
CA ASN A 21 4.94 11.63 -6.57
C ASN A 21 6.20 10.98 -5.99
N ILE A 22 6.79 10.01 -6.70
CA ILE A 22 8.03 9.35 -6.28
C ILE A 22 9.15 10.36 -6.06
N LYS A 23 9.35 11.31 -6.99
CA LYS A 23 10.38 12.34 -6.88
C LYS A 23 10.17 13.24 -5.67
N ASN A 24 8.94 13.67 -5.41
CA ASN A 24 8.62 14.50 -4.25
C ASN A 24 8.80 13.74 -2.92
N ILE A 25 8.41 12.46 -2.88
CA ILE A 25 8.65 11.59 -1.71
C ILE A 25 10.16 11.42 -1.48
N LYS A 26 10.94 11.17 -2.52
CA LYS A 26 12.41 11.05 -2.39
C LYS A 26 13.04 12.34 -1.89
N ALA A 27 12.62 13.49 -2.38
CA ALA A 27 13.07 14.79 -1.88
C ALA A 27 12.74 14.96 -0.38
N LYS A 28 11.58 14.49 0.05
CA LYS A 28 11.13 14.56 1.46
C LYS A 28 11.94 13.67 2.40
N ILE A 29 12.27 12.44 1.98
CA ILE A 29 13.00 11.48 2.82
C ILE A 29 14.54 11.67 2.75
N GLY A 30 15.05 12.42 1.77
CA GLY A 30 16.48 12.63 1.56
C GLY A 30 17.22 11.34 1.15
N ASP A 31 18.38 11.10 1.76
CA ASP A 31 19.23 9.94 1.42
C ASP A 31 18.74 8.60 2.00
N ARG A 32 17.61 8.58 2.69
CA ARG A 32 17.06 7.36 3.28
C ARG A 32 16.54 6.43 2.20
N GLU A 33 16.62 5.14 2.46
CA GLU A 33 16.08 4.15 1.53
C GLU A 33 14.58 4.31 1.37
N MET A 34 14.10 4.29 0.13
CA MET A 34 12.68 4.20 -0.18
C MET A 34 12.30 2.75 -0.45
N ILE A 35 11.44 2.18 0.39
CA ILE A 35 10.82 0.88 0.20
C ILE A 35 9.44 1.11 -0.42
N GLY A 36 9.30 0.88 -1.73
CA GLY A 36 8.04 1.10 -2.45
C GLY A 36 6.98 0.08 -2.05
N VAL A 37 5.89 0.51 -1.40
CA VAL A 37 4.81 -0.39 -0.98
C VAL A 37 3.84 -0.61 -2.13
N ILE A 38 3.89 -1.79 -2.76
CA ILE A 38 3.13 -2.17 -3.96
C ILE A 38 2.21 -3.38 -3.75
N LYS A 39 1.87 -3.67 -2.49
CA LYS A 39 0.88 -4.71 -2.12
C LYS A 39 -0.51 -4.41 -2.70
N ALA A 40 -1.39 -5.39 -2.71
CA ALA A 40 -2.75 -5.32 -3.26
C ALA A 40 -2.75 -4.81 -4.72
N ASP A 41 -1.87 -5.40 -5.55
CA ASP A 41 -1.63 -4.99 -6.94
C ASP A 41 -1.33 -3.48 -7.05
N ALA A 42 -0.41 -2.98 -6.20
CA ALA A 42 -0.10 -1.56 -6.06
C ALA A 42 -1.37 -0.72 -5.75
N TYR A 43 -2.14 -1.16 -4.75
CA TYR A 43 -3.44 -0.54 -4.40
C TYR A 43 -4.37 -0.40 -5.61
N GLY A 44 -4.40 -1.43 -6.45
CA GLY A 44 -5.21 -1.49 -7.66
C GLY A 44 -4.62 -0.82 -8.91
N HIS A 45 -3.42 -0.24 -8.83
CA HIS A 45 -2.78 0.49 -9.94
C HIS A 45 -1.99 -0.41 -10.90
N GLY A 46 -1.78 -1.70 -10.56
CA GLY A 46 -0.97 -2.64 -11.34
C GLY A 46 0.48 -2.69 -10.89
N SER A 47 0.80 -3.65 -10.00
CA SER A 47 2.08 -3.74 -9.31
C SER A 47 3.28 -3.83 -10.23
N VAL A 48 3.18 -4.56 -11.34
CA VAL A 48 4.28 -4.72 -12.32
C VAL A 48 4.65 -3.38 -12.95
N LYS A 49 3.67 -2.61 -13.43
CA LYS A 49 3.93 -1.29 -14.04
C LYS A 49 4.39 -0.25 -13.05
N VAL A 50 3.86 -0.29 -11.83
CA VAL A 50 4.31 0.58 -10.73
C VAL A 50 5.76 0.25 -10.34
N ALA A 51 6.13 -1.03 -10.27
CA ALA A 51 7.50 -1.47 -10.00
C ALA A 51 8.49 -0.97 -11.06
N GLU A 52 8.11 -0.98 -12.35
CA GLU A 52 8.93 -0.41 -13.44
C GLU A 52 9.25 1.08 -13.18
N VAL A 53 8.23 1.90 -12.85
CA VAL A 53 8.43 3.34 -12.59
C VAL A 53 9.24 3.58 -11.31
N LEU A 54 9.02 2.79 -10.28
CA LEU A 54 9.84 2.83 -9.05
C LEU A 54 11.31 2.53 -9.35
N ARG A 55 11.59 1.50 -10.16
CA ARG A 55 12.94 1.13 -10.62
C ARG A 55 13.58 2.24 -11.44
N GLU A 56 12.86 2.85 -12.39
CA GLU A 56 13.33 3.99 -13.17
C GLU A 56 13.77 5.16 -12.27
N ASN A 57 13.15 5.30 -11.09
CA ASN A 57 13.49 6.28 -10.08
C ASN A 57 14.54 5.78 -9.05
N GLY A 58 15.16 4.63 -9.27
CA GLY A 58 16.21 4.07 -8.43
C GLY A 58 15.72 3.48 -7.11
N CYS A 59 14.44 3.10 -6.99
CA CYS A 59 13.95 2.29 -5.88
C CYS A 59 14.46 0.86 -6.05
N LYS A 60 15.10 0.33 -5.00
CA LYS A 60 15.74 -1.00 -5.03
C LYS A 60 15.01 -2.03 -4.17
N THR A 61 13.97 -1.61 -3.48
CA THR A 61 13.24 -2.46 -2.52
C THR A 61 11.75 -2.23 -2.66
N PHE A 62 10.99 -3.32 -2.79
CA PHE A 62 9.54 -3.32 -2.81
C PHE A 62 8.99 -3.99 -1.56
N ALA A 63 7.79 -3.61 -1.13
CA ALA A 63 7.10 -4.25 -0.04
C ALA A 63 5.70 -4.72 -0.47
N ILE A 64 5.41 -5.98 -0.14
CA ILE A 64 4.17 -6.68 -0.51
C ILE A 64 3.52 -7.31 0.73
N ALA A 65 2.32 -7.86 0.58
CA ALA A 65 1.56 -8.46 1.69
C ALA A 65 1.37 -9.98 1.56
N THR A 66 1.51 -10.56 0.37
CA THR A 66 1.30 -11.99 0.12
C THR A 66 2.40 -12.59 -0.74
N LEU A 67 2.70 -13.88 -0.56
CA LEU A 67 3.66 -14.60 -1.41
C LEU A 67 3.26 -14.56 -2.89
N GLN A 68 1.95 -14.63 -3.18
CA GLN A 68 1.46 -14.57 -4.55
C GLN A 68 1.82 -13.25 -5.24
N GLU A 69 1.85 -12.12 -4.51
CA GLU A 69 2.30 -10.83 -5.03
C GLU A 69 3.79 -10.86 -5.37
N ALA A 70 4.61 -11.47 -4.51
CA ALA A 70 6.04 -11.65 -4.78
C ALA A 70 6.28 -12.51 -6.03
N VAL A 71 5.61 -13.65 -6.13
CA VAL A 71 5.68 -14.55 -7.30
C VAL A 71 5.30 -13.80 -8.58
N THR A 72 4.25 -12.99 -8.53
CA THR A 72 3.81 -12.18 -9.67
C THR A 72 4.91 -11.20 -10.12
N LEU A 73 5.56 -10.51 -9.20
CA LEU A 73 6.65 -9.58 -9.49
C LEU A 73 7.89 -10.31 -10.03
N ARG A 74 8.28 -11.43 -9.41
CA ARG A 74 9.42 -12.24 -9.88
C ARG A 74 9.19 -12.79 -11.29
N ASN A 75 8.00 -13.32 -11.58
CA ASN A 75 7.63 -13.80 -12.92
C ASN A 75 7.60 -12.67 -13.97
N ALA A 76 7.36 -11.43 -13.54
CA ALA A 76 7.47 -10.24 -14.38
C ALA A 76 8.91 -9.71 -14.52
N GLY A 77 9.92 -10.40 -13.94
CA GLY A 77 11.33 -10.06 -14.08
C GLY A 77 11.85 -9.07 -13.03
N ALA A 78 11.15 -8.87 -11.92
CA ALA A 78 11.66 -8.04 -10.83
C ALA A 78 12.88 -8.70 -10.18
N THR A 79 13.99 -7.97 -10.07
CA THR A 79 15.25 -8.39 -9.44
C THR A 79 15.54 -7.65 -8.14
N GLU A 80 14.76 -6.62 -7.83
CA GLU A 80 14.86 -5.84 -6.63
C GLU A 80 14.55 -6.68 -5.39
N GLU A 81 14.98 -6.22 -4.23
CA GLU A 81 14.55 -6.82 -2.98
C GLU A 81 13.03 -6.75 -2.82
N ILE A 82 12.43 -7.84 -2.38
CA ILE A 82 10.99 -7.91 -2.08
C ILE A 82 10.80 -8.27 -0.61
N ILE A 83 10.29 -7.32 0.17
CA ILE A 83 9.98 -7.51 1.59
C ILE A 83 8.52 -7.95 1.74
N MET A 84 8.31 -9.10 2.41
CA MET A 84 6.99 -9.55 2.83
C MET A 84 6.61 -8.85 4.16
N LEU A 85 5.63 -7.95 4.14
CA LEU A 85 5.19 -7.22 5.33
C LEU A 85 4.32 -8.03 6.29
N GLY A 86 3.79 -9.16 5.84
CA GLY A 86 3.02 -10.10 6.66
C GLY A 86 3.88 -11.26 7.14
N LEU A 87 3.40 -12.00 8.13
CA LEU A 87 4.02 -13.25 8.55
C LEU A 87 3.72 -14.36 7.53
N THR A 88 4.69 -15.21 7.29
CA THR A 88 4.54 -16.36 6.40
C THR A 88 4.55 -17.63 7.24
N PRO A 89 3.50 -18.48 7.16
CA PRO A 89 3.49 -19.78 7.83
C PRO A 89 4.69 -20.66 7.40
N ASP A 90 5.21 -21.46 8.33
CA ASP A 90 6.41 -22.30 8.15
C ASP A 90 6.33 -23.20 6.91
N MET A 91 5.14 -23.70 6.58
CA MET A 91 4.91 -24.55 5.41
C MET A 91 5.25 -23.89 4.06
N TYR A 92 5.45 -22.57 4.03
CA TYR A 92 5.83 -21.79 2.84
C TYR A 92 7.29 -21.30 2.89
N ALA A 93 8.10 -21.79 3.83
CA ALA A 93 9.50 -21.39 3.96
C ALA A 93 10.28 -21.64 2.65
N ASP A 94 10.07 -22.79 2.00
CA ASP A 94 10.70 -23.08 0.71
C ASP A 94 10.36 -22.05 -0.37
N THR A 95 9.13 -21.56 -0.39
CA THR A 95 8.70 -20.52 -1.34
C THR A 95 9.43 -19.19 -1.11
N ILE A 96 9.68 -18.83 0.16
CA ILE A 96 10.49 -17.64 0.51
C ILE A 96 11.87 -17.75 -0.12
N ILE A 97 12.49 -18.93 0.00
CA ILE A 97 13.86 -19.20 -0.50
C ILE A 97 13.90 -19.29 -2.02
N GLU A 98 12.90 -19.94 -2.63
CA GLU A 98 12.79 -20.10 -4.09
C GLU A 98 12.70 -18.74 -4.79
N TYR A 99 11.84 -17.85 -4.28
CA TYR A 99 11.57 -16.54 -4.88
C TYR A 99 12.42 -15.40 -4.30
N ASP A 100 13.43 -15.72 -3.48
CA ASP A 100 14.36 -14.73 -2.89
C ASP A 100 13.60 -13.56 -2.22
N ILE A 101 12.74 -13.90 -1.23
CA ILE A 101 11.89 -12.95 -0.52
C ILE A 101 12.54 -12.65 0.83
N THR A 102 12.58 -11.37 1.23
CA THR A 102 12.95 -10.93 2.57
C THR A 102 11.76 -11.08 3.51
N PRO A 103 11.72 -12.08 4.42
CA PRO A 103 10.61 -12.31 5.34
C PRO A 103 10.61 -11.29 6.49
N VAL A 104 9.43 -11.12 7.09
CA VAL A 104 9.27 -10.54 8.43
C VAL A 104 8.97 -11.66 9.41
N VAL A 105 9.68 -11.72 10.52
CA VAL A 105 9.51 -12.72 11.59
C VAL A 105 9.22 -12.04 12.93
N CYS A 106 8.51 -12.75 13.82
CA CYS A 106 8.22 -12.30 15.19
C CYS A 106 8.28 -13.41 16.23
N ASP A 107 8.92 -14.52 15.91
CA ASP A 107 9.28 -15.59 16.85
C ASP A 107 10.44 -16.39 16.28
N ALA A 108 11.19 -17.05 17.19
CA ALA A 108 12.36 -17.82 16.83
C ALA A 108 12.01 -19.14 16.11
N SER A 109 10.82 -19.68 16.30
CA SER A 109 10.42 -20.95 15.67
C SER A 109 10.17 -20.76 14.17
N ASN A 110 9.46 -19.69 13.79
CA ASN A 110 9.26 -19.34 12.38
C ASN A 110 10.59 -18.98 11.68
N ALA A 111 11.45 -18.22 12.36
CA ALA A 111 12.79 -17.92 11.83
C ALA A 111 13.65 -19.19 11.65
N ALA A 112 13.54 -20.17 12.56
CA ALA A 112 14.25 -21.46 12.47
C ALA A 112 13.75 -22.28 11.28
N ALA A 113 12.45 -22.35 11.04
CA ALA A 113 11.88 -23.04 9.86
C ALA A 113 12.38 -22.43 8.54
N ILE A 114 12.43 -21.10 8.45
CA ILE A 114 12.97 -20.39 7.28
C ILE A 114 14.48 -20.65 7.14
N SER A 115 15.22 -20.65 8.25
CA SER A 115 16.66 -20.97 8.27
C SER A 115 16.95 -22.39 7.78
N GLU A 116 16.13 -23.37 8.19
CA GLU A 116 16.25 -24.76 7.74
C GLU A 116 16.00 -24.88 6.22
N ALA A 117 14.95 -24.25 5.71
CA ALA A 117 14.69 -24.20 4.27
C ALA A 117 15.84 -23.55 3.50
N ALA A 118 16.44 -22.48 4.04
CA ALA A 118 17.61 -21.84 3.45
C ALA A 118 18.83 -22.77 3.44
N ALA A 119 19.09 -23.49 4.54
CA ALA A 119 20.16 -24.48 4.63
C ALA A 119 20.01 -25.59 3.57
N ASN A 120 18.81 -26.13 3.43
CA ASN A 120 18.49 -27.16 2.44
C ASN A 120 18.74 -26.71 1.00
N ALA A 121 18.57 -25.39 0.74
CA ALA A 121 18.85 -24.77 -0.55
C ALA A 121 20.30 -24.26 -0.70
N GLY A 122 21.15 -24.42 0.31
CA GLY A 122 22.52 -23.90 0.31
C GLY A 122 22.59 -22.36 0.29
N LYS A 123 21.60 -21.68 0.88
CA LYS A 123 21.45 -20.23 0.90
C LYS A 123 21.50 -19.65 2.33
N VAL A 124 21.65 -18.35 2.41
CA VAL A 124 21.43 -17.55 3.62
C VAL A 124 20.31 -16.57 3.31
N VAL A 125 19.30 -16.51 4.17
CA VAL A 125 18.19 -15.56 4.05
C VAL A 125 18.38 -14.38 5.01
N TYR A 126 18.00 -13.19 4.56
CA TYR A 126 18.00 -11.98 5.36
C TYR A 126 16.56 -11.56 5.64
N GLY A 127 16.20 -11.40 6.92
CA GLY A 127 14.83 -11.06 7.33
C GLY A 127 14.75 -9.88 8.28
N LEU A 128 13.58 -9.29 8.39
CA LEU A 128 13.28 -8.23 9.36
C LEU A 128 12.61 -8.85 10.59
N VAL A 129 12.99 -8.36 11.76
CA VAL A 129 12.29 -8.68 13.01
C VAL A 129 11.20 -7.65 13.24
N ALA A 130 9.96 -8.10 13.47
CA ALA A 130 8.84 -7.23 13.75
C ALA A 130 8.70 -6.95 15.25
N VAL A 131 8.46 -5.69 15.60
CA VAL A 131 8.11 -5.25 16.96
C VAL A 131 6.75 -4.54 16.93
N ASP A 132 5.84 -4.97 17.77
CA ASP A 132 4.55 -4.31 17.97
C ASP A 132 4.68 -3.22 19.02
N THR A 133 4.73 -1.99 18.56
CA THR A 133 4.80 -0.79 19.38
C THR A 133 3.44 -0.21 19.74
N GLY A 134 2.35 -0.88 19.30
CA GLY A 134 0.98 -0.44 19.56
C GLY A 134 0.06 -0.45 18.34
N MET A 135 0.47 -1.07 17.21
CA MET A 135 -0.44 -1.33 16.09
C MET A 135 -1.37 -2.52 16.38
N GLY A 136 -0.96 -3.45 17.26
CA GLY A 136 -1.75 -4.59 17.68
C GLY A 136 -1.95 -5.64 16.59
N ARG A 137 -0.96 -5.81 15.68
CA ARG A 137 -1.13 -6.70 14.52
C ARG A 137 -0.14 -7.84 14.47
N ILE A 138 1.15 -7.56 14.43
CA ILE A 138 2.26 -8.54 14.40
C ILE A 138 3.49 -7.95 15.08
N GLY A 139 4.33 -8.80 15.65
CA GLY A 139 5.61 -8.40 16.26
C GLY A 139 5.73 -8.81 17.72
N TYR A 140 6.96 -8.81 18.21
CA TYR A 140 7.23 -8.88 19.65
C TYR A 140 6.60 -7.68 20.35
N LEU A 141 5.91 -7.88 21.47
CA LEU A 141 5.35 -6.77 22.22
C LEU A 141 6.49 -5.87 22.76
N ALA A 142 6.48 -4.61 22.37
CA ALA A 142 7.56 -3.68 22.72
C ALA A 142 7.67 -3.44 24.24
N ASP A 143 6.64 -3.75 25.03
CA ASP A 143 6.64 -3.67 26.48
C ASP A 143 7.19 -4.95 27.16
N GLU A 144 7.38 -6.06 26.41
CA GLU A 144 7.96 -7.32 26.86
C GLU A 144 9.42 -7.46 26.40
N ILE A 145 10.26 -6.47 26.72
CA ILE A 145 11.63 -6.33 26.19
C ILE A 145 12.48 -7.56 26.51
N GLU A 146 12.48 -8.05 27.74
CA GLU A 146 13.32 -9.19 28.15
C GLU A 146 12.98 -10.45 27.35
N TYR A 147 11.69 -10.76 27.19
CA TYR A 147 11.25 -11.89 26.38
C TYR A 147 11.67 -11.72 24.90
N GLY A 148 11.43 -10.54 24.35
CA GLY A 148 11.79 -10.26 22.95
C GLY A 148 13.29 -10.38 22.70
N VAL A 149 14.12 -9.82 23.57
CA VAL A 149 15.59 -9.91 23.46
C VAL A 149 16.07 -11.35 23.55
N GLU A 150 15.56 -12.16 24.51
CA GLU A 150 15.98 -13.57 24.65
C GLU A 150 15.56 -14.42 23.46
N ASP A 151 14.39 -14.18 22.87
CA ASP A 151 13.96 -14.94 21.70
C ASP A 151 14.69 -14.49 20.42
N ILE A 152 14.93 -13.18 20.24
CA ILE A 152 15.70 -12.64 19.11
C ILE A 152 17.17 -13.09 19.17
N LYS A 153 17.77 -13.33 20.35
CA LYS A 153 19.09 -13.96 20.46
C LYS A 153 19.14 -15.33 19.78
N LYS A 154 18.06 -16.12 19.90
CA LYS A 154 17.97 -17.42 19.21
C LYS A 154 17.94 -17.22 17.69
N ILE A 155 17.20 -16.20 17.20
CA ILE A 155 17.19 -15.84 15.78
C ILE A 155 18.58 -15.45 15.30
N ALA A 156 19.27 -14.59 16.07
CA ALA A 156 20.62 -14.12 15.72
C ALA A 156 21.67 -15.25 15.68
N ALA A 157 21.43 -16.32 16.42
CA ALA A 157 22.31 -17.51 16.45
C ALA A 157 22.08 -18.47 15.27
N LEU A 158 21.04 -18.30 14.46
CA LEU A 158 20.78 -19.15 13.30
C LEU A 158 21.87 -18.97 12.21
N GLU A 159 22.35 -20.07 11.65
CA GLU A 159 23.42 -20.04 10.66
C GLU A 159 22.93 -19.46 9.32
N ASN A 160 21.74 -19.88 8.87
CA ASN A 160 21.22 -19.54 7.54
C ASN A 160 20.11 -18.48 7.56
N PHE A 161 19.88 -17.82 8.71
CA PHE A 161 19.04 -16.63 8.83
C PHE A 161 19.87 -15.48 9.43
N LYS A 162 19.81 -14.30 8.80
CA LYS A 162 20.48 -13.10 9.30
C LYS A 162 19.48 -11.97 9.49
N ILE A 163 19.55 -11.31 10.65
CA ILE A 163 18.70 -10.14 10.94
C ILE A 163 19.19 -8.98 10.06
N LYS A 164 18.30 -8.53 9.17
CA LYS A 164 18.54 -7.38 8.29
C LYS A 164 18.14 -6.07 8.95
N GLY A 165 17.19 -6.10 9.86
CA GLY A 165 16.75 -4.90 10.55
C GLY A 165 15.52 -5.12 11.43
N LEU A 166 15.12 -4.03 12.07
CA LEU A 166 13.93 -3.95 12.93
C LEU A 166 12.81 -3.21 12.20
N PHE A 167 11.61 -3.77 12.25
CA PHE A 167 10.42 -3.28 11.59
C PHE A 167 9.29 -3.06 12.60
N SER A 168 8.58 -1.94 12.50
CA SER A 168 7.30 -1.74 13.15
C SER A 168 6.35 -0.93 12.26
N HIS A 169 5.14 -0.66 12.74
CA HIS A 169 4.14 0.10 11.98
C HIS A 169 3.37 1.06 12.89
N MET A 170 3.17 2.28 12.39
CA MET A 170 2.44 3.33 13.10
C MET A 170 0.93 3.11 12.98
N ALA A 171 0.22 3.26 14.09
CA ALA A 171 -1.23 3.08 14.14
C ALA A 171 -2.00 4.36 13.81
N THR A 172 -1.50 5.52 14.26
CA THR A 172 -2.20 6.81 14.22
C THR A 172 -1.33 7.95 13.68
N ALA A 173 -0.34 7.64 12.84
CA ALA A 173 0.54 8.67 12.29
C ALA A 173 -0.19 9.72 11.43
N ASP A 174 -1.37 9.38 10.92
CA ASP A 174 -2.26 10.22 10.13
C ASP A 174 -3.30 11.00 10.94
N ALA A 175 -3.41 10.76 12.26
CA ALA A 175 -4.24 11.56 13.15
C ALA A 175 -3.59 12.93 13.44
N PHE A 176 -4.40 13.96 13.71
CA PHE A 176 -3.92 15.28 14.11
C PHE A 176 -3.10 15.22 15.42
N ASP A 177 -3.58 14.46 16.41
CA ASP A 177 -2.86 14.25 17.66
C ASP A 177 -1.76 13.19 17.47
N LYS A 178 -0.51 13.60 17.60
CA LYS A 178 0.69 12.75 17.45
C LYS A 178 1.14 12.07 18.76
N THR A 179 0.44 12.28 19.85
CA THR A 179 0.84 11.76 21.19
C THR A 179 1.09 10.25 21.13
N TYR A 180 0.15 9.49 20.58
CA TYR A 180 0.32 8.04 20.48
C TYR A 180 1.46 7.63 19.53
N SER A 181 1.64 8.38 18.45
CA SER A 181 2.74 8.16 17.51
C SER A 181 4.12 8.34 18.17
N HIS A 182 4.29 9.36 19.02
CA HIS A 182 5.53 9.54 19.80
C HIS A 182 5.71 8.44 20.86
N GLN A 183 4.65 7.93 21.46
CA GLN A 183 4.75 6.76 22.34
C GLN A 183 5.23 5.51 21.59
N GLN A 184 4.75 5.29 20.36
CA GLN A 184 5.22 4.18 19.53
C GLN A 184 6.71 4.35 19.14
N GLU A 185 7.15 5.57 18.82
CA GLU A 185 8.56 5.89 18.55
C GLU A 185 9.42 5.59 19.78
N GLU A 186 9.02 6.03 20.98
CA GLU A 186 9.73 5.78 22.22
C GLU A 186 9.87 4.28 22.51
N LYS A 187 8.79 3.52 22.37
CA LYS A 187 8.79 2.06 22.54
C LYS A 187 9.72 1.37 21.54
N PHE A 188 9.68 1.81 20.29
CA PHE A 188 10.55 1.27 19.23
C PHE A 188 12.03 1.49 19.55
N ASN A 189 12.39 2.70 19.97
CA ASN A 189 13.77 3.03 20.32
C ASN A 189 14.24 2.27 21.56
N LYS A 190 13.43 2.18 22.61
CA LYS A 190 13.76 1.39 23.81
C LYS A 190 14.02 -0.07 23.50
N PHE A 191 13.18 -0.67 22.66
CA PHE A 191 13.36 -2.06 22.23
C PHE A 191 14.64 -2.24 21.39
N TYR A 192 14.90 -1.33 20.45
CA TYR A 192 16.12 -1.33 19.65
C TYR A 192 17.37 -1.22 20.55
N ASP A 193 17.38 -0.27 21.48
CA ASP A 193 18.53 -0.04 22.37
C ASP A 193 18.81 -1.28 23.25
N ALA A 194 17.75 -1.99 23.68
CA ALA A 194 17.91 -3.24 24.43
C ALA A 194 18.52 -4.37 23.58
N LEU A 195 18.18 -4.47 22.29
CA LEU A 195 18.80 -5.43 21.37
C LEU A 195 20.30 -5.11 21.19
N ILE A 196 20.65 -3.85 21.01
CA ILE A 196 22.07 -3.43 20.88
C ILE A 196 22.85 -3.71 22.17
N ALA A 197 22.26 -3.38 23.33
CA ALA A 197 22.87 -3.67 24.65
C ALA A 197 23.09 -5.17 24.88
N ALA A 198 22.24 -6.01 24.29
CA ALA A 198 22.38 -7.47 24.32
C ALA A 198 23.39 -8.03 23.29
N GLY A 199 24.05 -7.17 22.52
CA GLY A 199 25.03 -7.56 21.49
C GLY A 199 24.40 -8.08 20.20
N ILE A 200 23.12 -7.83 19.96
CA ILE A 200 22.44 -8.24 18.73
C ILE A 200 22.62 -7.14 17.69
N GLU A 201 23.17 -7.49 16.54
CA GLU A 201 23.34 -6.58 15.41
C GLU A 201 21.99 -6.34 14.69
N VAL A 202 21.59 -5.08 14.57
CA VAL A 202 20.37 -4.65 13.87
C VAL A 202 20.74 -3.55 12.87
N PRO A 203 21.12 -3.91 11.63
CA PRO A 203 21.70 -2.96 10.67
C PRO A 203 20.76 -1.88 10.17
N LYS A 204 19.43 -2.11 10.22
CA LYS A 204 18.44 -1.20 9.65
C LYS A 204 17.21 -1.05 10.55
N LYS A 205 16.71 0.17 10.66
CA LYS A 205 15.43 0.52 11.30
C LYS A 205 14.44 1.04 10.28
N THR A 206 13.21 0.53 10.29
CA THR A 206 12.13 1.05 9.44
C THR A 206 10.80 1.10 10.20
N LEU A 207 10.29 2.32 10.41
CA LEU A 207 9.04 2.59 11.13
C LEU A 207 8.09 3.44 10.30
N ALA A 208 8.60 4.43 9.53
CA ALA A 208 7.81 5.41 8.82
C ALA A 208 6.91 4.81 7.72
N ASN A 209 5.61 5.02 7.83
CA ASN A 209 4.60 4.82 6.79
C ASN A 209 4.34 6.13 6.02
N SER A 210 3.32 6.18 5.16
CA SER A 210 2.98 7.35 4.33
C SER A 210 2.77 8.63 5.15
N ALA A 211 1.99 8.56 6.23
CA ALA A 211 1.72 9.72 7.09
C ALA A 211 2.98 10.17 7.83
N SER A 212 3.74 9.23 8.35
CA SER A 212 5.00 9.54 9.04
C SER A 212 6.04 10.18 8.10
N ILE A 213 6.07 9.79 6.83
CA ILE A 213 6.91 10.45 5.83
C ILE A 213 6.56 11.92 5.69
N MET A 214 5.27 12.25 5.77
CA MET A 214 4.81 13.63 5.68
C MET A 214 5.13 14.44 6.93
N GLU A 215 4.82 13.91 8.13
CA GLU A 215 4.68 14.72 9.34
C GLU A 215 5.64 14.36 10.49
N LEU A 216 6.31 13.21 10.45
CA LEU A 216 7.16 12.71 11.54
C LEU A 216 8.59 12.40 11.05
N PRO A 217 9.40 13.41 10.69
CA PRO A 217 10.74 13.18 10.15
C PRO A 217 11.70 12.51 11.15
N SER A 218 11.43 12.57 12.46
CA SER A 218 12.23 11.89 13.50
C SER A 218 12.27 10.37 13.34
N ILE A 219 11.22 9.77 12.74
CA ILE A 219 11.09 8.31 12.59
C ILE A 219 11.37 7.81 11.17
N HIS A 220 11.93 8.64 10.30
CA HIS A 220 12.36 8.18 8.97
C HIS A 220 13.46 7.11 9.07
N PHE A 221 14.31 7.17 10.09
CA PHE A 221 15.42 6.25 10.35
C PHE A 221 16.22 5.92 9.08
N ASP A 222 16.49 4.62 8.82
CA ASP A 222 17.26 4.19 7.66
C ASP A 222 16.42 4.01 6.41
N ALA A 223 15.12 3.67 6.59
CA ALA A 223 14.23 3.39 5.47
C ALA A 223 12.79 3.80 5.73
N CYS A 224 12.15 4.37 4.69
CA CYS A 224 10.77 4.82 4.68
C CYS A 224 9.92 3.97 3.74
N ARG A 225 8.67 3.72 4.12
CA ARG A 225 7.73 2.86 3.39
C ARG A 225 6.54 3.64 2.84
N PRO A 226 6.72 4.45 1.77
CA PRO A 226 5.60 5.10 1.12
C PRO A 226 4.66 4.05 0.50
N GLY A 227 3.38 4.18 0.79
CA GLY A 227 2.29 3.39 0.22
C GLY A 227 1.33 4.32 -0.51
N ILE A 228 0.25 4.71 0.16
CA ILE A 228 -0.86 5.45 -0.46
C ILE A 228 -0.43 6.79 -1.10
N ILE A 229 0.59 7.46 -0.58
CA ILE A 229 1.13 8.71 -1.15
C ILE A 229 1.83 8.50 -2.50
N LEU A 230 2.32 7.30 -2.82
CA LEU A 230 2.81 6.97 -4.17
C LEU A 230 1.70 7.16 -5.21
N TYR A 231 0.48 6.82 -4.84
CA TYR A 231 -0.70 6.83 -5.71
C TYR A 231 -1.44 8.17 -5.69
N GLY A 232 -0.85 9.19 -5.03
CA GLY A 232 -1.39 10.54 -5.01
C GLY A 232 -2.62 10.70 -4.13
N GLN A 233 -2.73 9.87 -3.09
CA GLN A 233 -3.78 9.94 -2.10
C GLN A 233 -3.19 10.27 -0.73
N TYR A 234 -3.80 11.18 0.00
CA TYR A 234 -3.39 11.52 1.36
C TYR A 234 -3.90 10.47 2.35
N PRO A 235 -3.12 10.14 3.41
CA PRO A 235 -3.48 9.08 4.36
C PRO A 235 -4.81 9.30 5.09
N SER A 236 -5.13 10.55 5.42
CA SER A 236 -6.41 10.97 6.01
C SER A 236 -6.70 12.45 5.71
N ASP A 237 -7.85 12.94 6.17
CA ASP A 237 -8.16 14.38 6.10
C ASP A 237 -7.45 15.23 7.18
N GLU A 238 -6.84 14.58 8.17
CA GLU A 238 -6.18 15.25 9.30
C GLU A 238 -4.70 15.59 9.01
N VAL A 239 -4.11 14.99 7.95
CA VAL A 239 -2.70 15.29 7.59
C VAL A 239 -2.57 16.67 6.95
N ASP A 240 -1.46 17.34 7.23
CA ASP A 240 -1.10 18.60 6.56
C ASP A 240 -0.64 18.34 5.12
N ARG A 241 -1.54 18.57 4.18
CA ARG A 241 -1.31 18.38 2.73
C ARG A 241 -0.25 19.31 2.16
N SER A 242 0.04 20.44 2.82
CA SER A 242 1.08 21.38 2.37
C SER A 242 2.50 20.82 2.49
N LEU A 243 2.69 19.78 3.29
CA LEU A 243 3.99 19.17 3.56
C LEU A 243 4.49 18.24 2.43
N LEU A 244 3.60 17.82 1.53
CA LEU A 244 3.96 16.96 0.40
C LEU A 244 2.97 17.17 -0.76
N ASP A 245 3.44 17.69 -1.88
CA ASP A 245 2.63 17.84 -3.10
C ASP A 245 2.62 16.51 -3.87
N ILE A 246 1.42 15.93 -4.03
CA ILE A 246 1.19 14.67 -4.75
C ILE A 246 -0.03 14.79 -5.68
N LYS A 247 -0.01 14.01 -6.76
CA LYS A 247 -1.04 14.02 -7.80
C LYS A 247 -1.74 12.67 -7.90
N PRO A 248 -3.08 12.63 -7.98
CA PRO A 248 -3.81 11.38 -8.21
C PRO A 248 -3.29 10.63 -9.42
N VAL A 249 -3.07 9.32 -9.26
CA VAL A 249 -2.52 8.44 -10.30
C VAL A 249 -3.62 7.71 -11.05
N MET A 250 -4.75 7.38 -10.40
CA MET A 250 -5.86 6.63 -10.99
C MET A 250 -7.03 7.54 -11.32
N SER A 251 -7.60 7.35 -12.52
CA SER A 251 -8.91 7.88 -12.91
C SER A 251 -9.76 6.78 -13.50
N ILE A 252 -11.06 6.78 -13.21
CA ILE A 252 -12.02 5.82 -13.78
C ILE A 252 -12.76 6.49 -14.93
N LYS A 253 -12.58 5.96 -16.13
CA LYS A 253 -13.16 6.47 -17.37
C LYS A 253 -14.13 5.47 -17.97
N ALA A 254 -15.22 5.97 -18.56
CA ALA A 254 -16.22 5.15 -19.20
C ALA A 254 -16.80 5.86 -20.42
N ASN A 255 -17.14 5.09 -21.47
CA ASN A 255 -17.95 5.56 -22.57
C ASN A 255 -19.44 5.43 -22.26
N ILE A 256 -20.24 6.40 -22.70
CA ILE A 256 -21.70 6.29 -22.66
C ILE A 256 -22.11 5.23 -23.67
N VAL A 257 -22.80 4.18 -23.20
CA VAL A 257 -23.26 3.07 -24.04
C VAL A 257 -24.72 3.24 -24.49
N HIS A 258 -25.49 4.10 -23.78
CA HIS A 258 -26.86 4.43 -24.16
C HIS A 258 -27.23 5.82 -23.64
N LEU A 259 -27.95 6.58 -24.45
CA LEU A 259 -28.47 7.89 -24.11
C LEU A 259 -29.96 7.96 -24.50
N LYS A 260 -30.82 8.45 -23.59
CA LYS A 260 -32.25 8.60 -23.85
C LYS A 260 -32.81 9.84 -23.18
N ASP A 261 -33.79 10.44 -23.83
CA ASP A 261 -34.62 11.51 -23.24
C ASP A 261 -35.80 10.87 -22.49
N VAL A 262 -36.10 11.40 -21.29
CA VAL A 262 -37.19 10.90 -20.42
C VAL A 262 -38.03 12.06 -19.92
N PRO A 263 -39.34 11.84 -19.71
CA PRO A 263 -40.21 12.86 -19.13
C PRO A 263 -39.98 13.05 -17.63
N ALA A 264 -40.56 14.09 -17.05
CA ALA A 264 -40.70 14.19 -15.60
C ALA A 264 -41.47 12.98 -15.03
N GLY A 265 -41.11 12.53 -13.83
CA GLY A 265 -41.67 11.34 -13.18
C GLY A 265 -41.05 10.01 -13.63
N PHE A 266 -40.09 10.02 -14.55
CA PHE A 266 -39.40 8.80 -14.98
C PHE A 266 -38.47 8.28 -13.89
N SER A 267 -38.59 6.97 -13.55
CA SER A 267 -37.78 6.35 -12.51
C SER A 267 -36.61 5.57 -13.10
N VAL A 268 -35.45 5.60 -12.38
CA VAL A 268 -34.21 4.93 -12.80
C VAL A 268 -33.72 3.97 -11.71
N GLY A 269 -33.28 2.79 -12.14
CA GLY A 269 -32.54 1.81 -11.35
C GLY A 269 -33.41 1.00 -10.36
N TYR A 270 -32.71 0.12 -9.62
CA TYR A 270 -33.33 -0.73 -8.60
C TYR A 270 -33.93 0.10 -7.46
N GLY A 271 -35.16 -0.22 -7.07
CA GLY A 271 -35.86 0.47 -6.00
C GLY A 271 -36.35 1.87 -6.39
N ARG A 272 -36.22 2.26 -7.66
CA ARG A 272 -36.67 3.56 -8.18
C ARG A 272 -36.18 4.76 -7.35
N ARG A 273 -34.92 4.71 -6.90
CA ARG A 273 -34.34 5.72 -5.99
C ARG A 273 -34.23 7.10 -6.63
N TYR A 274 -34.06 7.14 -7.95
CA TYR A 274 -34.07 8.40 -8.69
C TYR A 274 -35.38 8.50 -9.50
N ILE A 275 -36.06 9.62 -9.37
CA ILE A 275 -37.20 9.99 -10.17
C ILE A 275 -36.89 11.39 -10.76
N SER A 276 -37.03 11.51 -12.09
CA SER A 276 -36.77 12.78 -12.77
C SER A 276 -37.84 13.82 -12.41
N GLU A 277 -37.41 14.96 -11.86
CA GLU A 277 -38.31 16.08 -11.51
C GLU A 277 -38.78 16.87 -12.74
N LYS A 278 -38.01 16.82 -13.82
CA LYS A 278 -38.25 17.51 -15.09
C LYS A 278 -37.83 16.62 -16.26
N PRO A 279 -38.23 16.94 -17.52
CA PRO A 279 -37.69 16.28 -18.68
C PRO A 279 -36.15 16.28 -18.62
N SER A 280 -35.55 15.10 -18.75
CA SER A 280 -34.12 14.89 -18.49
C SER A 280 -33.51 13.95 -19.51
N LYS A 281 -32.17 14.01 -19.64
CA LYS A 281 -31.38 13.08 -20.44
C LYS A 281 -30.71 12.06 -19.53
N ILE A 282 -30.93 10.78 -19.75
CA ILE A 282 -30.32 9.68 -18.96
C ILE A 282 -29.25 9.00 -19.80
N ALA A 283 -28.02 9.06 -19.29
CA ALA A 283 -26.86 8.35 -19.85
C ALA A 283 -26.60 7.05 -19.08
N THR A 284 -26.34 5.97 -19.78
CA THR A 284 -25.95 4.68 -19.21
C THR A 284 -24.48 4.44 -19.50
N ILE A 285 -23.70 4.09 -18.47
CA ILE A 285 -22.30 3.63 -18.56
C ILE A 285 -22.20 2.16 -18.12
N ALA A 286 -21.23 1.42 -18.66
CA ALA A 286 -21.06 -0.01 -18.39
C ALA A 286 -20.24 -0.26 -17.10
N LEU A 287 -20.60 0.40 -16.00
CA LEU A 287 -19.93 0.33 -14.70
C LEU A 287 -20.93 0.00 -13.61
N GLY A 288 -20.56 -0.88 -12.69
CA GLY A 288 -21.40 -1.26 -11.56
C GLY A 288 -20.59 -1.72 -10.36
N TYR A 289 -21.30 -2.18 -9.32
CA TYR A 289 -20.67 -2.60 -8.05
C TYR A 289 -19.67 -3.76 -8.21
N ALA A 290 -19.89 -4.64 -9.20
CA ALA A 290 -18.93 -5.70 -9.50
C ALA A 290 -17.59 -5.17 -10.07
N ASP A 291 -17.55 -3.93 -10.50
CA ASP A 291 -16.35 -3.25 -11.01
C ASP A 291 -15.68 -2.37 -9.95
N GLY A 292 -16.14 -2.45 -8.69
CA GLY A 292 -15.64 -1.64 -7.59
C GLY A 292 -16.42 -0.34 -7.33
N TYR A 293 -17.45 -0.03 -8.12
CA TYR A 293 -18.27 1.16 -7.89
C TYR A 293 -19.24 0.93 -6.71
N PRO A 294 -19.04 1.60 -5.55
CA PRO A 294 -19.84 1.29 -4.36
C PRO A 294 -21.32 1.61 -4.56
N ARG A 295 -22.20 0.66 -4.24
CA ARG A 295 -23.65 0.84 -4.38
C ARG A 295 -24.21 2.05 -3.62
N PRO A 296 -23.75 2.40 -2.39
CA PRO A 296 -24.19 3.59 -1.69
C PRO A 296 -23.90 4.88 -2.46
N TYR A 297 -22.78 4.95 -3.17
CA TYR A 297 -22.37 6.11 -3.95
C TYR A 297 -23.28 6.41 -5.14
N SER A 298 -24.06 5.44 -5.60
CA SER A 298 -25.02 5.65 -6.71
C SER A 298 -26.09 6.73 -6.42
N ALA A 299 -26.28 7.12 -5.17
CA ALA A 299 -27.16 8.23 -4.80
C ALA A 299 -26.55 9.62 -5.06
N TYR A 300 -25.22 9.70 -5.22
CA TYR A 300 -24.45 10.94 -5.37
C TYR A 300 -23.86 11.11 -6.76
N ALA A 301 -23.93 10.07 -7.61
CA ALA A 301 -23.25 10.05 -8.89
C ALA A 301 -23.73 11.14 -9.84
N LYS A 302 -22.79 11.96 -10.27
CA LYS A 302 -22.86 12.86 -11.42
C LYS A 302 -22.15 12.21 -12.63
N VAL A 303 -21.82 12.97 -13.66
CA VAL A 303 -21.20 12.45 -14.89
C VAL A 303 -19.78 11.91 -14.71
N ILE A 304 -19.02 12.40 -13.73
CA ILE A 304 -17.65 11.93 -13.42
C ILE A 304 -17.74 10.76 -12.44
N VAL A 305 -17.05 9.66 -12.75
CA VAL A 305 -16.99 8.48 -11.87
C VAL A 305 -15.89 8.66 -10.82
N MET A 306 -14.65 8.87 -11.25
CA MET A 306 -13.49 9.24 -10.43
C MET A 306 -12.44 9.88 -11.34
N GLY A 307 -11.96 11.06 -10.97
CA GLY A 307 -11.00 11.86 -11.75
C GLY A 307 -11.50 13.27 -11.96
N SER A 308 -10.88 13.99 -12.91
CA SER A 308 -11.23 15.38 -13.24
C SER A 308 -11.43 15.56 -14.75
N ASP A 309 -12.33 16.48 -15.14
CA ASP A 309 -12.50 16.96 -16.52
C ASP A 309 -11.90 18.38 -16.71
N GLY A 310 -11.20 18.89 -15.69
CA GLY A 310 -10.63 20.23 -15.65
C GLY A 310 -11.56 21.30 -15.07
N VAL A 311 -12.85 21.00 -14.90
CA VAL A 311 -13.87 21.90 -14.31
C VAL A 311 -14.48 21.25 -13.07
N ASN A 312 -14.75 19.97 -13.14
CA ASN A 312 -15.31 19.17 -12.04
C ASN A 312 -14.32 18.07 -11.68
N GLU A 313 -14.33 17.68 -10.41
CA GLU A 313 -13.52 16.59 -9.89
C GLU A 313 -14.34 15.71 -8.96
N VAL A 314 -14.03 14.40 -8.97
CA VAL A 314 -14.49 13.40 -8.01
C VAL A 314 -13.27 12.60 -7.59
N THR A 315 -12.86 12.73 -6.35
CA THR A 315 -11.68 12.04 -5.80
C THR A 315 -12.06 10.70 -5.17
N ALA A 316 -11.05 9.87 -4.88
CA ALA A 316 -11.25 8.65 -4.11
C ALA A 316 -11.71 8.97 -2.67
N GLU A 317 -11.26 10.11 -2.11
CA GLU A 317 -11.70 10.61 -0.81
C GLU A 317 -13.19 10.98 -0.81
N ASP A 318 -13.71 11.63 -1.88
CA ASP A 318 -15.12 11.97 -1.98
C ASP A 318 -16.00 10.72 -1.98
N ILE A 319 -15.58 9.69 -2.73
CA ILE A 319 -16.29 8.41 -2.77
C ILE A 319 -16.22 7.73 -1.40
N ALA A 320 -15.07 7.72 -0.75
CA ALA A 320 -14.86 7.13 0.57
C ALA A 320 -15.74 7.79 1.62
N LYS A 321 -15.78 9.13 1.70
CA LYS A 321 -16.67 9.89 2.59
C LYS A 321 -18.13 9.56 2.36
N ALA A 322 -18.57 9.55 1.10
CA ALA A 322 -19.97 9.28 0.75
C ALA A 322 -20.39 7.83 1.06
N THR A 323 -19.45 6.91 1.22
CA THR A 323 -19.70 5.48 1.44
C THR A 323 -19.30 4.98 2.83
N GLY A 324 -18.70 5.85 3.66
CA GLY A 324 -18.29 5.52 5.04
C GLY A 324 -17.06 4.62 5.11
N THR A 325 -16.10 4.79 4.17
CA THR A 325 -14.85 4.03 4.12
C THR A 325 -13.64 4.95 3.90
N ILE A 326 -12.51 4.39 3.48
CA ILE A 326 -11.26 5.11 3.21
C ILE A 326 -10.84 5.00 1.73
N ASN A 327 -10.08 5.98 1.25
CA ASN A 327 -9.62 6.06 -0.14
C ASN A 327 -8.78 4.85 -0.59
N TYR A 328 -8.07 4.19 0.33
CA TYR A 328 -7.35 2.93 0.10
C TYR A 328 -8.28 1.84 -0.47
N GLU A 329 -9.44 1.65 0.16
CA GLU A 329 -10.42 0.65 -0.24
C GLU A 329 -11.01 0.98 -1.61
N ILE A 330 -11.31 2.25 -1.86
CA ILE A 330 -11.84 2.71 -3.16
C ILE A 330 -10.87 2.39 -4.30
N CYS A 331 -9.59 2.73 -4.15
CA CYS A 331 -8.58 2.44 -5.17
C CYS A 331 -8.42 0.93 -5.41
N CYS A 332 -8.32 0.13 -4.35
CA CYS A 332 -8.21 -1.32 -4.45
C CYS A 332 -9.44 -1.96 -5.13
N ALA A 333 -10.64 -1.47 -4.83
CA ALA A 333 -11.88 -2.01 -5.40
C ALA A 333 -11.94 -1.83 -6.92
N PHE A 334 -11.61 -0.65 -7.44
CA PHE A 334 -11.57 -0.41 -8.89
C PHE A 334 -10.46 -1.18 -9.61
N GLY A 335 -9.38 -1.51 -8.90
CA GLY A 335 -8.24 -2.21 -9.49
C GLY A 335 -8.45 -3.67 -9.87
N GLN A 336 -9.50 -4.33 -9.33
CA GLN A 336 -9.65 -5.78 -9.48
C GLN A 336 -10.18 -6.22 -10.84
N ARG A 337 -11.18 -5.55 -11.39
CA ARG A 337 -11.91 -6.01 -12.58
C ARG A 337 -11.79 -5.09 -13.79
N LEU A 338 -11.49 -3.82 -13.58
CA LEU A 338 -11.35 -2.86 -14.67
C LEU A 338 -10.05 -3.09 -15.44
N PRO A 339 -10.08 -3.05 -16.78
CA PRO A 339 -8.86 -2.96 -17.57
C PRO A 339 -8.04 -1.74 -17.16
N LYS A 340 -6.74 -1.90 -16.96
CA LYS A 340 -5.84 -0.80 -16.67
C LYS A 340 -5.23 -0.25 -17.95
N VAL A 341 -5.30 1.05 -18.14
CA VAL A 341 -4.70 1.77 -19.27
C VAL A 341 -3.63 2.70 -18.72
N TYR A 342 -2.38 2.44 -19.07
CA TYR A 342 -1.26 3.22 -18.58
C TYR A 342 -0.96 4.36 -19.56
N VAL A 343 -0.86 5.60 -19.04
CA VAL A 343 -0.54 6.80 -19.81
C VAL A 343 0.65 7.55 -19.21
N ARG A 344 1.42 8.22 -20.08
CA ARG A 344 2.52 9.12 -19.68
C ARG A 344 2.28 10.51 -20.22
#